data_b13fb74b0d34c3ae8bdc04957456a150
#
_entry.id   b13fb74b0d34c3ae8bdc04957456a150
#
_cell.length_a   1.000
_cell.length_b   1.000
_cell.length_c   1.000
_cell.angle_alpha   90.00
_cell.angle_beta   90.00
_cell.angle_gamma   90.00
#
_symmetry.space_group_name_H-M   'P 1'
#
loop_
_entity.id
_entity.type
_entity.pdbx_description
1 polymer ?
#
loop_
_entity_poly.entity_id
_entity_poly.type
_entity_poly.pdbx_seq_one_letter_code
_entity_poly.pdbx_strand_id
1 'polypeptide(L)'
;MKTPLLLTLLLAAQLAHAEDSDTAQCDRVADPMHPGNPAGAPGTETPPRFEDDSTTWDALRLACENSYAAHPDTPRYAYQLARLYSARDYNVSAEKYLKTAAEQGDPVAQSEYGKILNDQGFDGTDWQKKAAAQGIVPAMEALGDHYDADENPTAARQWYEKAATAGNARAAWKLGDLLQPDEPEQAHDWYQKAAAGGELHAALRLGDYYRDSDPDKARTYYQAAASLREPEARYKLAEILRTSDPAAARSWYRKAALEGYDQTDSAAKAAETLGNIYRHGENVAKNLTEAYSWYSRAATIAAEMALAAMYENGEGVEADPVRARQHYRRAIENYEYGSACEPAASDKTAVALAYQKVADLADPEDPTTTADSRKADYRESLRLGNDAAIDKLRALGEPADDINRLLDERKNTTAP
;
A
#
# COMPACT_ATOMS: atom_id res chain seq x y z
N MET A 1 -20.31 70.79 26.74
CA MET A 1 -20.06 69.40 27.17
C MET A 1 -20.79 68.42 26.25
N LYS A 2 -20.41 68.33 24.97
CA LYS A 2 -21.00 67.35 24.02
C LYS A 2 -19.95 66.62 23.16
N THR A 3 -18.66 66.76 23.45
CA THR A 3 -17.53 66.22 22.68
C THR A 3 -17.05 64.79 23.05
N PRO A 4 -17.23 64.28 24.26
CA PRO A 4 -16.73 62.91 24.55
C PRO A 4 -17.58 61.75 23.97
N LEU A 5 -18.91 62.00 23.78
CA LEU A 5 -19.81 60.90 23.34
C LEU A 5 -19.66 60.63 21.82
N LEU A 6 -19.35 61.64 21.02
CA LEU A 6 -19.15 61.51 19.57
C LEU A 6 -17.82 60.78 19.27
N LEU A 7 -16.78 61.03 20.07
CA LEU A 7 -15.49 60.38 19.93
C LEU A 7 -15.54 58.91 20.31
N THR A 8 -16.29 58.57 21.37
CA THR A 8 -16.53 57.16 21.78
C THR A 8 -17.37 56.39 20.78
N LEU A 9 -18.38 57.03 20.16
CA LEU A 9 -19.19 56.41 19.10
C LEU A 9 -18.40 56.21 17.80
N LEU A 10 -17.54 57.15 17.42
CA LEU A 10 -16.64 57.04 16.26
C LEU A 10 -15.58 55.96 16.49
N LEU A 11 -14.99 55.88 17.68
CA LEU A 11 -14.03 54.83 18.02
C LEU A 11 -14.71 53.44 18.05
N ALA A 12 -15.92 53.34 18.57
CA ALA A 12 -16.69 52.10 18.58
C ALA A 12 -17.09 51.64 17.17
N ALA A 13 -17.46 52.60 16.28
CA ALA A 13 -17.76 52.31 14.87
C ALA A 13 -16.51 51.93 14.08
N GLN A 14 -15.35 52.51 14.37
CA GLN A 14 -14.08 52.13 13.75
C GLN A 14 -13.60 50.74 14.23
N LEU A 15 -13.78 50.43 15.50
CA LEU A 15 -13.46 49.11 16.07
C LEU A 15 -14.38 48.04 15.47
N ALA A 16 -15.68 48.29 15.38
CA ALA A 16 -16.63 47.37 14.75
C ALA A 16 -16.31 47.15 13.25
N HIS A 17 -15.91 48.20 12.53
CA HIS A 17 -15.51 48.07 11.12
C HIS A 17 -14.20 47.29 10.95
N ALA A 18 -13.24 47.45 11.87
CA ALA A 18 -12.00 46.67 11.87
C ALA A 18 -12.26 45.20 12.20
N GLU A 19 -13.13 44.92 13.14
CA GLU A 19 -13.56 43.59 13.54
C GLU A 19 -14.26 42.86 12.40
N ASP A 20 -15.19 43.53 11.69
CA ASP A 20 -15.85 42.99 10.49
C ASP A 20 -14.85 42.71 9.34
N SER A 21 -13.80 43.53 9.22
CA SER A 21 -12.73 43.32 8.23
C SER A 21 -11.85 42.11 8.59
N ASP A 22 -11.48 41.96 9.85
CA ASP A 22 -10.63 40.88 10.32
C ASP A 22 -11.37 39.51 10.23
N THR A 23 -12.64 39.45 10.62
CA THR A 23 -13.47 38.26 10.48
C THR A 23 -13.62 37.83 9.02
N ALA A 24 -13.87 38.77 8.11
CA ALA A 24 -13.97 38.50 6.69
C ALA A 24 -12.63 38.05 6.07
N GLN A 25 -11.50 38.55 6.56
CA GLN A 25 -10.18 38.10 6.13
C GLN A 25 -9.85 36.70 6.68
N CYS A 26 -10.15 36.46 7.95
CA CYS A 26 -9.96 35.16 8.55
C CYS A 26 -10.82 34.09 7.88
N ASP A 27 -12.06 34.43 7.50
CA ASP A 27 -12.96 33.50 6.80
C ASP A 27 -12.46 33.06 5.41
N ARG A 28 -11.49 33.72 4.81
CA ARG A 28 -10.83 33.29 3.56
C ARG A 28 -9.95 32.03 3.77
N VAL A 29 -9.56 31.75 5.00
CA VAL A 29 -8.81 30.52 5.38
C VAL A 29 -9.75 29.34 5.59
N ALA A 30 -11.06 29.61 5.64
CA ALA A 30 -12.08 28.63 5.95
C ALA A 30 -12.10 27.49 4.93
N ASP A 31 -12.28 26.26 5.43
CA ASP A 31 -12.58 25.09 4.60
C ASP A 31 -14.02 25.23 4.06
N PRO A 32 -14.24 25.22 2.72
CA PRO A 32 -15.57 25.29 2.15
C PRO A 32 -16.50 24.17 2.58
N MET A 33 -15.94 23.04 2.97
CA MET A 33 -16.68 21.87 3.41
C MET A 33 -16.94 21.85 4.93
N HIS A 34 -16.42 22.85 5.67
CA HIS A 34 -16.60 22.91 7.11
C HIS A 34 -18.05 23.28 7.46
N PRO A 35 -18.75 22.52 8.30
CA PRO A 35 -20.18 22.76 8.63
C PRO A 35 -20.48 24.12 9.27
N GLY A 36 -19.48 24.76 9.89
CA GLY A 36 -19.59 26.08 10.52
C GLY A 36 -19.33 27.25 9.59
N ASN A 37 -19.02 27.02 8.33
CA ASN A 37 -18.80 28.12 7.39
C ASN A 37 -20.11 28.81 6.99
N PRO A 38 -20.18 30.15 6.95
CA PRO A 38 -21.34 30.85 6.41
C PRO A 38 -21.55 30.44 4.95
N ALA A 39 -22.78 30.08 4.59
CA ALA A 39 -23.14 29.75 3.21
C ALA A 39 -22.76 30.92 2.28
N GLY A 40 -21.86 30.66 1.34
CA GLY A 40 -21.37 31.68 0.38
C GLY A 40 -20.07 32.36 0.79
N ALA A 41 -19.42 32.01 1.89
CA ALA A 41 -18.01 32.37 2.05
C ALA A 41 -17.24 31.88 0.82
N PRO A 42 -16.38 32.69 0.19
CA PRO A 42 -15.54 32.25 -0.90
C PRO A 42 -14.51 31.27 -0.35
N GLY A 43 -14.99 30.08 -0.08
CA GLY A 43 -14.19 28.95 0.27
C GLY A 43 -13.64 28.40 -1.00
N THR A 44 -12.57 28.84 -1.28
CA THR A 44 -11.82 28.42 -2.40
C THR A 44 -10.93 27.32 -1.98
N GLU A 45 -10.74 26.41 -2.92
CA GLU A 45 -9.44 25.87 -3.24
C GLU A 45 -8.57 25.62 -1.99
N THR A 46 -7.89 24.49 -1.97
CA THR A 46 -6.77 24.19 -1.07
C THR A 46 -6.19 25.48 -0.49
N PRO A 47 -5.97 25.57 0.85
CA PRO A 47 -5.39 26.76 1.44
C PRO A 47 -4.30 27.27 0.51
N PRO A 48 -4.32 28.56 0.12
CA PRO A 48 -3.38 29.05 -0.87
C PRO A 48 -2.02 28.53 -0.46
N ARG A 49 -1.35 27.83 -1.39
CA ARG A 49 0.05 27.52 -1.17
C ARG A 49 0.69 28.88 -1.04
N PHE A 50 1.04 29.24 0.19
CA PHE A 50 1.76 30.47 0.51
C PHE A 50 3.21 30.32 0.04
N GLU A 51 3.38 29.97 -1.24
CA GLU A 51 4.68 30.03 -1.89
C GLU A 51 5.04 31.52 -1.96
N ASP A 52 5.94 31.91 -1.05
CA ASP A 52 6.72 33.16 -1.05
C ASP A 52 6.09 34.49 -0.62
N ASP A 53 4.83 34.64 -0.23
CA ASP A 53 4.36 35.90 0.32
C ASP A 53 4.13 35.84 1.84
N SER A 54 5.21 36.13 2.59
CA SER A 54 5.16 36.22 4.05
C SER A 54 4.18 37.32 4.53
N THR A 55 3.97 38.38 3.71
CA THR A 55 3.13 39.53 4.07
C THR A 55 1.65 39.13 4.08
N THR A 56 1.21 38.34 3.11
CA THR A 56 -0.17 37.86 3.04
C THR A 56 -0.47 36.89 4.19
N TRP A 57 0.46 35.99 4.51
CA TRP A 57 0.29 35.06 5.64
C TRP A 57 0.21 35.81 6.97
N ASP A 58 1.11 36.77 7.22
CA ASP A 58 1.12 37.55 8.46
C ASP A 58 -0.17 38.37 8.63
N ALA A 59 -0.69 38.91 7.55
CA ALA A 59 -1.96 39.66 7.56
C ALA A 59 -3.14 38.73 7.91
N LEU A 60 -3.22 37.54 7.30
CA LEU A 60 -4.26 36.54 7.58
C LEU A 60 -4.15 36.01 9.01
N ARG A 61 -2.94 35.70 9.47
CA ARG A 61 -2.68 35.29 10.84
C ARG A 61 -3.16 36.30 11.85
N LEU A 62 -2.78 37.57 11.66
CA LEU A 62 -3.18 38.65 12.54
C LEU A 62 -4.70 38.86 12.54
N ALA A 63 -5.34 38.81 11.38
CA ALA A 63 -6.79 38.90 11.27
C ALA A 63 -7.50 37.74 12.01
N CYS A 64 -7.00 36.51 11.90
CA CYS A 64 -7.55 35.38 12.64
C CYS A 64 -7.26 35.46 14.15
N GLU A 65 -6.09 35.93 14.57
CA GLU A 65 -5.78 36.16 15.98
C GLU A 65 -6.70 37.21 16.60
N ASN A 66 -6.96 38.33 15.89
CA ASN A 66 -7.89 39.37 16.31
C ASN A 66 -9.32 38.83 16.40
N SER A 67 -9.77 38.07 15.38
CA SER A 67 -11.10 37.44 15.36
C SER A 67 -11.28 36.45 16.50
N TYR A 68 -10.27 35.63 16.78
CA TYR A 68 -10.28 34.72 17.90
C TYR A 68 -10.29 35.44 19.25
N ALA A 69 -9.52 36.54 19.38
CA ALA A 69 -9.50 37.34 20.60
C ALA A 69 -10.84 38.04 20.87
N ALA A 70 -11.52 38.50 19.82
CA ALA A 70 -12.84 39.13 19.90
C ALA A 70 -13.96 38.10 20.19
N HIS A 71 -13.82 36.88 19.67
CA HIS A 71 -14.82 35.84 19.77
C HIS A 71 -14.19 34.47 20.26
N PRO A 72 -13.65 34.44 21.48
CA PRO A 72 -12.89 33.28 21.97
C PRO A 72 -13.71 32.00 22.10
N ASP A 73 -15.04 32.11 22.21
CA ASP A 73 -15.97 30.95 22.33
C ASP A 73 -16.50 30.48 20.96
N THR A 74 -15.96 31.04 19.86
CA THR A 74 -16.37 30.64 18.50
C THR A 74 -15.33 29.68 17.92
N PRO A 75 -15.61 28.35 17.88
CA PRO A 75 -14.62 27.30 17.58
C PRO A 75 -13.96 27.50 16.21
N ARG A 76 -14.67 28.02 15.23
CA ARG A 76 -14.18 28.21 13.86
C ARG A 76 -12.90 29.03 13.78
N TYR A 77 -12.76 30.09 14.60
CA TYR A 77 -11.54 30.92 14.54
C TYR A 77 -10.31 30.20 15.10
N ALA A 78 -10.48 29.40 16.13
CA ALA A 78 -9.42 28.53 16.60
C ALA A 78 -9.05 27.50 15.52
N TYR A 79 -10.05 26.90 14.84
CA TYR A 79 -9.79 25.96 13.74
C TYR A 79 -9.07 26.61 12.55
N GLN A 80 -9.47 27.84 12.17
CA GLN A 80 -8.80 28.60 11.11
C GLN A 80 -7.34 28.93 11.45
N LEU A 81 -7.07 29.32 12.70
CA LEU A 81 -5.70 29.49 13.20
C LEU A 81 -4.89 28.19 13.14
N ALA A 82 -5.47 27.07 13.55
CA ALA A 82 -4.82 25.77 13.44
C ALA A 82 -4.39 25.46 12.00
N ARG A 83 -5.27 25.69 11.01
CA ARG A 83 -4.96 25.51 9.59
C ARG A 83 -3.86 26.44 9.09
N LEU A 84 -3.89 27.72 9.49
CA LEU A 84 -2.85 28.69 9.12
C LEU A 84 -1.48 28.29 9.65
N TYR A 85 -1.41 27.90 10.92
CA TYR A 85 -0.15 27.47 11.52
C TYR A 85 0.35 26.17 10.92
N SER A 86 -0.54 25.22 10.61
CA SER A 86 -0.20 23.95 9.94
C SER A 86 0.38 24.19 8.54
N ALA A 87 -0.15 25.16 7.78
CA ALA A 87 0.34 25.49 6.44
C ALA A 87 1.79 26.01 6.40
N ARG A 88 2.38 26.36 7.54
CA ARG A 88 3.77 26.81 7.70
C ARG A 88 4.58 25.89 8.63
N ASP A 89 4.11 24.67 8.87
CA ASP A 89 4.77 23.67 9.72
C ASP A 89 4.98 24.13 11.20
N TYR A 90 4.21 25.11 11.67
CA TYR A 90 4.19 25.49 13.07
C TYR A 90 3.32 24.52 13.90
N ASN A 91 3.72 23.24 13.92
CA ASN A 91 2.91 22.12 14.41
C ASN A 91 2.43 22.29 15.85
N VAL A 92 3.28 22.83 16.76
CA VAL A 92 2.91 23.05 18.18
C VAL A 92 1.76 24.08 18.31
N SER A 93 1.82 25.18 17.53
CA SER A 93 0.76 26.19 17.54
C SER A 93 -0.50 25.67 16.86
N ALA A 94 -0.35 24.95 15.74
CA ALA A 94 -1.46 24.32 15.02
C ALA A 94 -2.22 23.35 15.93
N GLU A 95 -1.53 22.44 16.61
CA GLU A 95 -2.12 21.45 17.52
C GLU A 95 -2.83 22.13 18.70
N LYS A 96 -2.23 23.18 19.29
CA LYS A 96 -2.84 23.97 20.37
C LYS A 96 -4.20 24.53 19.97
N TYR A 97 -4.27 25.20 18.82
CA TYR A 97 -5.52 25.81 18.36
C TYR A 97 -6.53 24.77 17.89
N LEU A 98 -6.06 23.69 17.26
CA LEU A 98 -6.90 22.55 16.87
C LEU A 98 -7.57 21.91 18.09
N LYS A 99 -6.79 21.65 19.14
CA LYS A 99 -7.30 21.15 20.43
C LYS A 99 -8.35 22.09 21.00
N THR A 100 -8.08 23.40 20.99
CA THR A 100 -9.04 24.40 21.50
C THR A 100 -10.36 24.35 20.72
N ALA A 101 -10.31 24.29 19.38
CA ALA A 101 -11.52 24.17 18.56
C ALA A 101 -12.29 22.85 18.84
N ALA A 102 -11.55 21.72 18.99
CA ALA A 102 -12.14 20.43 19.31
C ALA A 102 -12.83 20.43 20.69
N GLU A 103 -12.22 21.04 21.71
CA GLU A 103 -12.78 21.21 23.06
C GLU A 103 -14.04 22.08 23.04
N GLN A 104 -14.11 23.06 22.16
CA GLN A 104 -15.27 23.93 21.92
C GLN A 104 -16.37 23.26 21.09
N GLY A 105 -16.15 22.04 20.63
CA GLY A 105 -17.18 21.24 19.96
C GLY A 105 -17.15 21.28 18.44
N ASP A 106 -16.13 21.89 17.82
CA ASP A 106 -15.96 21.87 16.36
C ASP A 106 -15.81 20.43 15.85
N PRO A 107 -16.71 19.94 15.00
CA PRO A 107 -16.70 18.53 14.62
C PRO A 107 -15.53 18.13 13.73
N VAL A 108 -15.04 19.04 12.88
CA VAL A 108 -13.89 18.78 12.01
C VAL A 108 -12.62 18.78 12.85
N ALA A 109 -12.46 19.79 13.74
CA ALA A 109 -11.34 19.83 14.67
C ALA A 109 -11.29 18.60 15.59
N GLN A 110 -12.44 18.09 16.06
CA GLN A 110 -12.52 16.86 16.83
C GLN A 110 -11.97 15.65 16.03
N SER A 111 -12.36 15.52 14.75
CA SER A 111 -11.87 14.46 13.89
C SER A 111 -10.36 14.56 13.64
N GLU A 112 -9.88 15.75 13.28
CA GLU A 112 -8.46 15.96 13.00
C GLU A 112 -7.60 15.80 14.27
N TYR A 113 -8.04 16.32 15.41
CA TYR A 113 -7.32 16.18 16.67
C TYR A 113 -7.28 14.73 17.13
N GLY A 114 -8.39 13.98 17.01
CA GLY A 114 -8.42 12.55 17.28
C GLY A 114 -7.45 11.76 16.40
N LYS A 115 -7.33 12.13 15.12
CA LYS A 115 -6.34 11.53 14.21
C LYS A 115 -4.91 11.83 14.66
N ILE A 116 -4.58 13.09 14.99
CA ILE A 116 -3.25 13.48 15.47
C ILE A 116 -2.86 12.67 16.72
N LEU A 117 -3.79 12.50 17.66
CA LEU A 117 -3.53 11.68 18.86
C LEU A 117 -3.20 10.22 18.48
N ASN A 118 -3.95 9.62 17.58
CA ASN A 118 -3.69 8.25 17.11
C ASN A 118 -2.31 8.15 16.40
N ASP A 119 -1.96 9.11 15.56
CA ASP A 119 -0.68 9.15 14.84
C ASP A 119 0.52 9.32 15.82
N GLN A 120 0.29 9.97 16.97
CA GLN A 120 1.26 10.11 18.06
C GLN A 120 1.28 8.91 19.04
N GLY A 121 0.45 7.90 18.82
CA GLY A 121 0.32 6.73 19.68
C GLY A 121 -0.54 6.92 20.94
N PHE A 122 -1.34 7.97 20.99
CA PHE A 122 -2.36 8.21 22.02
C PHE A 122 -3.74 7.77 21.54
N ASP A 123 -4.65 7.50 22.47
CA ASP A 123 -6.03 7.15 22.13
C ASP A 123 -6.86 8.40 21.74
N GLY A 124 -7.14 8.55 20.47
CA GLY A 124 -8.00 9.58 19.90
C GLY A 124 -9.46 9.16 19.70
N THR A 125 -9.84 7.93 20.08
CA THR A 125 -11.15 7.32 19.77
C THR A 125 -12.33 8.12 20.28
N ASP A 126 -12.25 8.71 21.48
CA ASP A 126 -13.34 9.50 22.02
C ASP A 126 -13.59 10.79 21.23
N TRP A 127 -12.55 11.39 20.67
CA TRP A 127 -12.69 12.53 19.77
C TRP A 127 -13.31 12.12 18.43
N GLN A 128 -12.91 10.99 17.88
CA GLN A 128 -13.54 10.43 16.68
C GLN A 128 -15.01 10.12 16.90
N LYS A 129 -15.41 9.57 18.07
CA LYS A 129 -16.81 9.33 18.41
C LYS A 129 -17.64 10.62 18.48
N LYS A 130 -17.09 11.69 19.07
CA LYS A 130 -17.76 13.01 19.12
C LYS A 130 -17.96 13.58 17.72
N ALA A 131 -16.95 13.52 16.87
CA ALA A 131 -17.02 13.97 15.49
C ALA A 131 -18.01 13.14 14.65
N ALA A 132 -17.96 11.82 14.76
CA ALA A 132 -18.87 10.89 14.07
C ALA A 132 -20.34 11.10 14.49
N ALA A 133 -20.60 11.39 15.75
CA ALA A 133 -21.94 11.72 16.26
C ALA A 133 -22.49 13.01 15.62
N GLN A 134 -21.64 13.89 15.15
CA GLN A 134 -21.99 15.12 14.41
C GLN A 134 -21.98 14.93 12.89
N GLY A 135 -21.83 13.70 12.40
CA GLY A 135 -21.91 13.37 10.97
C GLY A 135 -20.60 13.48 10.20
N ILE A 136 -19.47 13.63 10.85
CA ILE A 136 -18.16 13.70 10.17
C ILE A 136 -17.77 12.33 9.63
N VAL A 137 -17.86 12.17 8.33
CA VAL A 137 -17.61 10.90 7.61
C VAL A 137 -16.19 10.38 7.79
N PRO A 138 -15.11 11.19 7.70
CA PRO A 138 -13.77 10.73 8.01
C PRO A 138 -13.60 10.15 9.42
N ALA A 139 -14.33 10.68 10.42
CA ALA A 139 -14.31 10.15 11.77
C ALA A 139 -15.00 8.79 11.88
N MET A 140 -16.05 8.55 11.09
CA MET A 140 -16.71 7.23 11.01
C MET A 140 -15.78 6.20 10.37
N GLU A 141 -15.07 6.57 9.31
CA GLU A 141 -14.06 5.70 8.68
C GLU A 141 -12.94 5.36 9.67
N ALA A 142 -12.38 6.36 10.36
CA ALA A 142 -11.32 6.19 11.35
C ALA A 142 -11.73 5.27 12.51
N LEU A 143 -13.00 5.34 12.94
CA LEU A 143 -13.54 4.41 13.93
C LEU A 143 -13.65 2.98 13.38
N GLY A 144 -14.03 2.83 12.12
CA GLY A 144 -14.00 1.54 11.44
C GLY A 144 -12.60 0.93 11.44
N ASP A 145 -11.60 1.73 11.05
CA ASP A 145 -10.19 1.33 11.04
C ASP A 145 -9.66 0.93 12.44
N HIS A 146 -10.03 1.71 13.46
CA HIS A 146 -9.66 1.42 14.84
C HIS A 146 -10.23 0.07 15.32
N TYR A 147 -11.54 -0.16 15.12
CA TYR A 147 -12.14 -1.42 15.53
C TYR A 147 -11.72 -2.63 14.69
N ASP A 148 -11.34 -2.42 13.44
CA ASP A 148 -10.76 -3.47 12.59
C ASP A 148 -9.37 -3.89 13.10
N ALA A 149 -8.53 -2.91 13.46
CA ALA A 149 -7.23 -3.15 14.08
C ALA A 149 -7.32 -3.84 15.46
N ASP A 150 -8.38 -3.57 16.20
CA ASP A 150 -8.68 -4.20 17.50
C ASP A 150 -9.35 -5.58 17.37
N GLU A 151 -9.38 -6.16 16.17
CA GLU A 151 -10.01 -7.46 15.87
C GLU A 151 -11.49 -7.52 16.29
N ASN A 152 -12.21 -6.39 16.21
CA ASN A 152 -13.64 -6.30 16.48
C ASN A 152 -14.44 -6.06 15.19
N PRO A 153 -14.65 -7.10 14.37
CA PRO A 153 -15.27 -6.96 13.04
C PRO A 153 -16.73 -6.49 13.12
N THR A 154 -17.41 -6.78 14.21
CA THR A 154 -18.81 -6.33 14.39
C THR A 154 -18.90 -4.80 14.54
N ALA A 155 -18.04 -4.20 15.34
CA ALA A 155 -18.00 -2.75 15.49
C ALA A 155 -17.43 -2.07 14.23
N ALA A 156 -16.39 -2.63 13.63
CA ALA A 156 -15.81 -2.16 12.37
C ALA A 156 -16.86 -2.10 11.26
N ARG A 157 -17.63 -3.19 11.07
CA ARG A 157 -18.75 -3.27 10.11
C ARG A 157 -19.75 -2.13 10.30
N GLN A 158 -20.18 -1.87 11.53
CA GLN A 158 -21.15 -0.81 11.82
C GLN A 158 -20.65 0.59 11.44
N TRP A 159 -19.37 0.87 11.69
CA TRP A 159 -18.80 2.17 11.40
C TRP A 159 -18.49 2.34 9.91
N TYR A 160 -17.95 1.31 9.26
CA TYR A 160 -17.76 1.33 7.80
C TYR A 160 -19.08 1.46 7.06
N GLU A 161 -20.16 0.79 7.51
CA GLU A 161 -21.49 0.91 6.90
C GLU A 161 -22.04 2.34 7.00
N LYS A 162 -21.89 3.00 8.15
CA LYS A 162 -22.26 4.42 8.31
C LYS A 162 -21.46 5.32 7.36
N ALA A 163 -20.17 5.18 7.32
CA ALA A 163 -19.30 5.97 6.46
C ALA A 163 -19.59 5.71 4.97
N ALA A 164 -19.73 4.44 4.57
CA ALA A 164 -20.04 4.05 3.20
C ALA A 164 -21.42 4.55 2.73
N THR A 165 -22.42 4.49 3.61
CA THR A 165 -23.76 5.03 3.33
C THR A 165 -23.73 6.55 3.17
N ALA A 166 -22.84 7.23 3.87
CA ALA A 166 -22.57 8.66 3.73
C ALA A 166 -21.70 9.01 2.50
N GLY A 167 -21.35 8.02 1.65
CA GLY A 167 -20.64 8.21 0.39
C GLY A 167 -19.11 8.05 0.46
N ASN A 168 -18.56 7.54 1.57
CA ASN A 168 -17.13 7.27 1.66
C ASN A 168 -16.79 5.99 0.87
N ALA A 169 -16.12 6.14 -0.26
CA ALA A 169 -15.77 5.04 -1.16
C ALA A 169 -14.77 4.06 -0.52
N ARG A 170 -13.81 4.55 0.27
CA ARG A 170 -12.83 3.71 0.95
C ARG A 170 -13.48 2.86 2.06
N ALA A 171 -14.38 3.44 2.84
CA ALA A 171 -15.16 2.68 3.82
C ALA A 171 -16.06 1.62 3.14
N ALA A 172 -16.63 1.93 1.97
CA ALA A 172 -17.40 0.97 1.20
C ALA A 172 -16.53 -0.22 0.73
N TRP A 173 -15.30 0.04 0.28
CA TRP A 173 -14.36 -1.02 -0.06
C TRP A 173 -14.01 -1.88 1.16
N LYS A 174 -13.63 -1.27 2.29
CA LYS A 174 -13.29 -1.99 3.52
C LYS A 174 -14.46 -2.81 4.07
N LEU A 175 -15.66 -2.27 3.97
CA LEU A 175 -16.87 -3.02 4.29
C LEU A 175 -17.04 -4.24 3.37
N GLY A 176 -16.76 -4.08 2.08
CA GLY A 176 -16.75 -5.19 1.12
C GLY A 176 -15.74 -6.27 1.50
N ASP A 177 -14.50 -5.90 1.83
CA ASP A 177 -13.46 -6.85 2.26
C ASP A 177 -13.87 -7.59 3.55
N LEU A 178 -14.51 -6.89 4.51
CA LEU A 178 -15.00 -7.49 5.75
C LEU A 178 -16.17 -8.48 5.53
N LEU A 179 -17.02 -8.21 4.54
CA LEU A 179 -18.17 -9.06 4.21
C LEU A 179 -17.82 -10.24 3.29
N GLN A 180 -16.75 -10.12 2.52
CA GLN A 180 -16.40 -11.03 1.45
C GLN A 180 -16.34 -12.52 1.85
N PRO A 181 -15.84 -12.91 3.04
CA PRO A 181 -15.78 -14.31 3.45
C PRO A 181 -17.17 -14.96 3.66
N ASP A 182 -18.11 -14.20 4.24
CA ASP A 182 -19.41 -14.73 4.70
C ASP A 182 -20.60 -14.29 3.82
N GLU A 183 -20.51 -13.10 3.22
CA GLU A 183 -21.60 -12.44 2.50
C GLU A 183 -21.12 -11.90 1.12
N PRO A 184 -20.59 -12.75 0.21
CA PRO A 184 -19.92 -12.31 -1.03
C PRO A 184 -20.79 -11.48 -1.97
N GLU A 185 -22.09 -11.71 -2.02
CA GLU A 185 -23.04 -10.94 -2.83
C GLU A 185 -23.15 -9.49 -2.32
N GLN A 186 -23.24 -9.31 -1.00
CA GLN A 186 -23.28 -7.97 -0.40
C GLN A 186 -21.93 -7.27 -0.55
N ALA A 187 -20.82 -8.00 -0.39
CA ALA A 187 -19.48 -7.48 -0.63
C ALA A 187 -19.34 -6.94 -2.05
N HIS A 188 -19.85 -7.68 -3.04
CA HIS A 188 -19.84 -7.25 -4.44
C HIS A 188 -20.58 -5.92 -4.65
N ASP A 189 -21.75 -5.76 -4.05
CA ASP A 189 -22.52 -4.50 -4.14
C ASP A 189 -21.76 -3.32 -3.54
N TRP A 190 -21.07 -3.53 -2.42
CA TRP A 190 -20.25 -2.50 -1.81
C TRP A 190 -19.00 -2.18 -2.62
N TYR A 191 -18.35 -3.18 -3.23
CA TYR A 191 -17.25 -2.93 -4.17
C TYR A 191 -17.69 -2.12 -5.39
N GLN A 192 -18.89 -2.36 -5.92
CA GLN A 192 -19.42 -1.56 -7.02
C GLN A 192 -19.61 -0.09 -6.62
N LYS A 193 -20.16 0.18 -5.43
CA LYS A 193 -20.30 1.54 -4.90
C LYS A 193 -18.96 2.20 -4.68
N ALA A 194 -18.01 1.48 -4.11
CA ALA A 194 -16.65 1.96 -3.85
C ALA A 194 -15.92 2.30 -5.16
N ALA A 195 -15.96 1.41 -6.15
CA ALA A 195 -15.34 1.63 -7.46
C ALA A 195 -15.98 2.81 -8.22
N ALA A 196 -17.32 2.98 -8.13
CA ALA A 196 -18.01 4.15 -8.67
C ALA A 196 -17.56 5.46 -7.98
N GLY A 197 -17.18 5.40 -6.72
CA GLY A 197 -16.57 6.51 -5.97
C GLY A 197 -15.07 6.71 -6.23
N GLY A 198 -14.47 5.92 -7.13
CA GLY A 198 -13.05 6.03 -7.50
C GLY A 198 -12.10 5.23 -6.61
N GLU A 199 -12.60 4.32 -5.75
CA GLU A 199 -11.73 3.47 -4.93
C GLU A 199 -11.09 2.36 -5.76
N LEU A 200 -9.76 2.35 -5.76
CA LEU A 200 -8.93 1.49 -6.58
C LEU A 200 -8.96 0.02 -6.21
N HIS A 201 -8.86 -0.21 -4.90
CA HIS A 201 -8.84 -1.56 -4.37
C HIS A 201 -10.17 -2.27 -4.69
N ALA A 202 -11.28 -1.54 -4.65
CA ALA A 202 -12.57 -2.05 -5.06
C ALA A 202 -12.62 -2.41 -6.57
N ALA A 203 -12.01 -1.59 -7.42
CA ALA A 203 -11.89 -1.92 -8.84
C ALA A 203 -11.04 -3.18 -9.06
N LEU A 204 -9.95 -3.36 -8.29
CA LEU A 204 -9.17 -4.61 -8.31
C LEU A 204 -10.02 -5.82 -7.90
N ARG A 205 -10.77 -5.74 -6.79
CA ARG A 205 -11.66 -6.82 -6.34
C ARG A 205 -12.72 -7.18 -7.38
N LEU A 206 -13.32 -6.19 -8.03
CA LEU A 206 -14.27 -6.42 -9.10
C LEU A 206 -13.62 -7.04 -10.35
N GLY A 207 -12.41 -6.61 -10.68
CA GLY A 207 -11.61 -7.23 -11.72
C GLY A 207 -11.37 -8.72 -11.45
N ASP A 208 -10.98 -9.06 -10.22
CA ASP A 208 -10.79 -10.46 -9.79
C ASP A 208 -12.10 -11.26 -9.85
N TYR A 209 -13.21 -10.67 -9.40
CA TYR A 209 -14.52 -11.31 -9.45
C TYR A 209 -14.96 -11.64 -10.86
N TYR A 210 -14.76 -10.74 -11.82
CA TYR A 210 -15.18 -10.94 -13.22
C TYR A 210 -14.15 -11.67 -14.08
N ARG A 211 -12.93 -11.92 -13.60
CA ARG A 211 -11.80 -12.45 -14.39
C ARG A 211 -12.16 -13.68 -15.21
N ASP A 212 -12.83 -14.63 -14.59
CA ASP A 212 -13.14 -15.93 -15.20
C ASP A 212 -14.54 -15.95 -15.85
N SER A 213 -15.48 -15.11 -15.39
CA SER A 213 -16.87 -15.07 -15.85
C SER A 213 -17.13 -14.05 -16.96
N ASP A 214 -16.45 -12.89 -16.91
CA ASP A 214 -16.59 -11.79 -17.88
C ASP A 214 -15.25 -11.04 -18.03
N PRO A 215 -14.31 -11.57 -18.83
CA PRO A 215 -12.98 -10.98 -18.98
C PRO A 215 -12.99 -9.53 -19.52
N ASP A 216 -14.01 -9.12 -20.25
CA ASP A 216 -14.14 -7.75 -20.76
C ASP A 216 -14.48 -6.77 -19.64
N LYS A 217 -15.36 -7.15 -18.71
CA LYS A 217 -15.58 -6.37 -17.49
C LYS A 217 -14.35 -6.35 -16.61
N ALA A 218 -13.70 -7.49 -16.40
CA ALA A 218 -12.47 -7.57 -15.63
C ALA A 218 -11.41 -6.62 -16.20
N ARG A 219 -11.21 -6.63 -17.52
CA ARG A 219 -10.30 -5.70 -18.22
C ARG A 219 -10.65 -4.24 -17.92
N THR A 220 -11.93 -3.88 -17.96
CA THR A 220 -12.38 -2.51 -17.69
C THR A 220 -12.04 -2.08 -16.27
N TYR A 221 -12.29 -2.91 -15.27
CA TYR A 221 -11.98 -2.63 -13.88
C TYR A 221 -10.47 -2.57 -13.61
N TYR A 222 -9.69 -3.53 -14.13
CA TYR A 222 -8.23 -3.49 -14.00
C TYR A 222 -7.63 -2.28 -14.71
N GLN A 223 -8.21 -1.85 -15.84
CA GLN A 223 -7.73 -0.66 -16.55
C GLN A 223 -7.99 0.62 -15.75
N ALA A 224 -9.14 0.73 -15.07
CA ALA A 224 -9.42 1.82 -14.15
C ALA A 224 -8.39 1.84 -13.00
N ALA A 225 -8.17 0.71 -12.33
CA ALA A 225 -7.19 0.59 -11.26
C ALA A 225 -5.74 0.86 -11.74
N ALA A 226 -5.35 0.35 -12.91
CA ALA A 226 -4.00 0.53 -13.48
C ALA A 226 -3.65 1.98 -13.83
N SER A 227 -4.67 2.83 -14.09
CA SER A 227 -4.48 4.26 -14.40
C SER A 227 -3.85 5.03 -13.22
N LEU A 228 -4.04 4.55 -11.99
CA LEU A 228 -3.59 5.17 -10.76
C LEU A 228 -2.22 4.63 -10.23
N ARG A 229 -1.46 3.98 -11.09
CA ARG A 229 -0.08 3.50 -10.85
C ARG A 229 0.04 2.32 -9.87
N GLU A 230 -1.06 1.57 -9.67
CA GLU A 230 -1.02 0.36 -8.84
C GLU A 230 -0.33 -0.80 -9.60
N PRO A 231 0.83 -1.33 -9.13
CA PRO A 231 1.55 -2.39 -9.83
C PRO A 231 0.74 -3.67 -9.99
N GLU A 232 -0.07 -4.02 -8.99
CA GLU A 232 -0.91 -5.21 -9.02
C GLU A 232 -1.98 -5.12 -10.13
N ALA A 233 -2.65 -3.98 -10.25
CA ALA A 233 -3.64 -3.76 -11.29
C ALA A 233 -3.03 -3.86 -12.70
N ARG A 234 -1.84 -3.29 -12.87
CA ARG A 234 -1.09 -3.34 -14.14
C ARG A 234 -0.67 -4.75 -14.51
N TYR A 235 -0.20 -5.53 -13.51
CA TYR A 235 0.14 -6.92 -13.70
C TYR A 235 -1.09 -7.74 -14.11
N LYS A 236 -2.21 -7.64 -13.38
CA LYS A 236 -3.46 -8.33 -13.68
C LYS A 236 -4.05 -7.93 -15.03
N LEU A 237 -3.96 -6.65 -15.40
CA LEU A 237 -4.35 -6.19 -16.73
C LEU A 237 -3.47 -6.81 -17.83
N ALA A 238 -2.16 -6.92 -17.60
CA ALA A 238 -1.26 -7.57 -18.53
C ALA A 238 -1.59 -9.07 -18.70
N GLU A 239 -1.91 -9.77 -17.59
CA GLU A 239 -2.31 -11.19 -17.64
C GLU A 239 -3.55 -11.39 -18.52
N ILE A 240 -4.60 -10.57 -18.38
CA ILE A 240 -5.81 -10.66 -19.22
C ILE A 240 -5.50 -10.38 -20.69
N LEU A 241 -4.60 -9.44 -20.98
CA LEU A 241 -4.23 -9.08 -22.35
C LEU A 241 -3.24 -10.05 -23.00
N ARG A 242 -2.63 -10.97 -22.23
CA ARG A 242 -1.54 -11.82 -22.68
C ARG A 242 -1.82 -12.59 -23.96
N THR A 243 -3.05 -13.08 -24.12
CA THR A 243 -3.48 -13.84 -25.29
C THR A 243 -4.13 -12.98 -26.35
N SER A 244 -4.92 -11.96 -25.98
CA SER A 244 -5.68 -11.13 -26.91
C SER A 244 -4.86 -9.99 -27.51
N ASP A 245 -3.96 -9.38 -26.75
CA ASP A 245 -3.02 -8.32 -27.18
C ASP A 245 -1.68 -8.46 -26.48
N PRO A 246 -0.81 -9.38 -26.96
CA PRO A 246 0.49 -9.62 -26.34
C PRO A 246 1.42 -8.39 -26.33
N ALA A 247 1.24 -7.46 -27.26
CA ALA A 247 2.05 -6.24 -27.31
C ALA A 247 1.65 -5.27 -26.19
N ALA A 248 0.35 -5.06 -25.99
CA ALA A 248 -0.16 -4.27 -24.87
C ALA A 248 0.19 -4.95 -23.53
N ALA A 249 0.06 -6.28 -23.42
CA ALA A 249 0.43 -7.03 -22.22
C ALA A 249 1.89 -6.76 -21.82
N ARG A 250 2.85 -6.89 -22.75
CA ARG A 250 4.27 -6.57 -22.46
C ARG A 250 4.48 -5.14 -22.00
N SER A 251 3.74 -4.19 -22.59
CA SER A 251 3.79 -2.79 -22.15
C SER A 251 3.33 -2.61 -20.71
N TRP A 252 2.25 -3.28 -20.31
CA TRP A 252 1.72 -3.22 -18.96
C TRP A 252 2.60 -3.96 -17.95
N TYR A 253 3.14 -5.15 -18.27
CA TYR A 253 4.16 -5.80 -17.44
C TYR A 253 5.37 -4.88 -17.20
N ARG A 254 5.86 -4.20 -18.26
CA ARG A 254 6.97 -3.26 -18.14
C ARG A 254 6.64 -2.10 -17.19
N LYS A 255 5.43 -1.53 -17.29
CA LYS A 255 4.97 -0.49 -16.36
C LYS A 255 4.85 -1.01 -14.93
N ALA A 256 4.31 -2.22 -14.73
CA ALA A 256 4.22 -2.84 -13.41
C ALA A 256 5.61 -3.05 -12.79
N ALA A 257 6.57 -3.55 -13.58
CA ALA A 257 7.93 -3.84 -13.12
C ALA A 257 8.79 -2.60 -12.85
N LEU A 258 8.55 -1.46 -13.52
CA LEU A 258 9.41 -0.27 -13.48
C LEU A 258 8.89 0.87 -12.62
N GLU A 259 7.56 1.02 -12.52
CA GLU A 259 6.94 2.21 -11.92
C GLU A 259 6.40 1.97 -10.50
N GLY A 260 6.60 0.77 -9.92
CA GLY A 260 6.32 0.50 -8.50
C GLY A 260 7.39 1.12 -7.60
N TYR A 261 6.99 1.90 -6.60
CA TYR A 261 7.91 2.57 -5.66
C TYR A 261 8.61 1.59 -4.72
N ASP A 262 8.04 0.40 -4.50
CA ASP A 262 8.62 -0.70 -3.74
C ASP A 262 8.67 -1.96 -4.60
N GLN A 263 9.60 -2.86 -4.29
CA GLN A 263 9.65 -4.20 -4.89
C GLN A 263 8.43 -5.01 -4.42
N THR A 264 7.25 -4.62 -4.90
CA THR A 264 6.03 -5.38 -4.63
C THR A 264 6.11 -6.73 -5.32
N ASP A 265 5.47 -7.73 -4.74
CA ASP A 265 5.36 -9.08 -5.33
C ASP A 265 4.86 -9.02 -6.79
N SER A 266 3.92 -8.13 -7.09
CA SER A 266 3.40 -7.93 -8.45
C SER A 266 4.43 -7.34 -9.42
N ALA A 267 5.29 -6.43 -8.96
CA ALA A 267 6.38 -5.88 -9.78
C ALA A 267 7.45 -6.94 -10.07
N ALA A 268 7.80 -7.75 -9.07
CA ALA A 268 8.72 -8.87 -9.21
C ALA A 268 8.18 -9.93 -10.18
N LYS A 269 6.92 -10.33 -10.03
CA LYS A 269 6.23 -11.25 -10.95
C LYS A 269 6.13 -10.71 -12.38
N ALA A 270 5.89 -9.41 -12.55
CA ALA A 270 5.86 -8.78 -13.86
C ALA A 270 7.24 -8.83 -14.55
N ALA A 271 8.31 -8.56 -13.80
CA ALA A 271 9.67 -8.67 -14.31
C ALA A 271 10.03 -10.13 -14.67
N GLU A 272 9.70 -11.09 -13.81
CA GLU A 272 9.89 -12.52 -14.08
C GLU A 272 9.15 -12.95 -15.36
N THR A 273 7.88 -12.55 -15.50
CA THR A 273 7.06 -12.85 -16.69
C THR A 273 7.69 -12.27 -17.95
N LEU A 274 8.22 -11.05 -17.91
CA LEU A 274 8.96 -10.46 -19.04
C LEU A 274 10.24 -11.26 -19.36
N GLY A 275 10.96 -11.71 -18.33
CA GLY A 275 12.11 -12.59 -18.49
C GLY A 275 11.74 -13.87 -19.24
N ASN A 276 10.65 -14.53 -18.85
CA ASN A 276 10.12 -15.73 -19.51
C ASN A 276 9.72 -15.45 -20.97
N ILE A 277 8.98 -14.36 -21.24
CA ILE A 277 8.53 -13.95 -22.57
C ILE A 277 9.73 -13.79 -23.50
N TYR A 278 10.79 -13.08 -23.08
CA TYR A 278 11.97 -12.85 -23.91
C TYR A 278 12.88 -14.08 -24.04
N ARG A 279 12.96 -14.92 -23.00
CA ARG A 279 13.75 -16.15 -23.03
C ARG A 279 13.18 -17.18 -24.00
N HIS A 280 11.84 -17.33 -24.02
CA HIS A 280 11.18 -18.31 -24.88
C HIS A 280 10.74 -17.74 -26.22
N GLY A 281 10.71 -16.42 -26.39
CA GLY A 281 10.23 -15.76 -27.61
C GLY A 281 8.70 -15.81 -27.75
N GLU A 282 7.96 -15.66 -26.65
CA GLU A 282 6.49 -15.70 -26.66
C GLU A 282 5.92 -14.45 -27.33
N ASN A 283 5.38 -14.59 -28.54
CA ASN A 283 4.83 -13.48 -29.34
C ASN A 283 5.81 -12.28 -29.52
N VAL A 284 7.12 -12.55 -29.46
CA VAL A 284 8.23 -11.61 -29.68
C VAL A 284 9.46 -12.41 -30.07
N ALA A 285 10.41 -11.80 -30.75
CA ALA A 285 11.68 -12.45 -31.03
C ALA A 285 12.41 -12.80 -29.70
N LYS A 286 12.97 -14.01 -29.62
CA LYS A 286 13.80 -14.44 -28.50
C LYS A 286 14.93 -13.45 -28.29
N ASN A 287 15.09 -12.95 -27.06
CA ASN A 287 16.13 -12.00 -26.69
C ASN A 287 16.67 -12.33 -25.30
N LEU A 288 17.77 -13.05 -25.25
CA LEU A 288 18.36 -13.55 -24.02
C LEU A 288 18.99 -12.44 -23.16
N THR A 289 19.43 -11.35 -23.77
CA THR A 289 19.95 -10.18 -23.04
C THR A 289 18.83 -9.46 -22.29
N GLU A 290 17.69 -9.25 -22.95
CA GLU A 290 16.49 -8.71 -22.29
C GLU A 290 16.00 -9.66 -21.20
N ALA A 291 15.96 -10.98 -21.46
CA ALA A 291 15.54 -11.97 -20.47
C ALA A 291 16.42 -11.90 -19.21
N TYR A 292 17.74 -11.87 -19.38
CA TYR A 292 18.68 -11.72 -18.27
C TYR A 292 18.43 -10.45 -17.46
N SER A 293 18.24 -9.31 -18.13
CA SER A 293 17.97 -8.03 -17.50
C SER A 293 16.70 -8.07 -16.63
N TRP A 294 15.63 -8.67 -17.15
CA TRP A 294 14.37 -8.78 -16.43
C TRP A 294 14.42 -9.75 -15.25
N TYR A 295 15.07 -10.92 -15.42
CA TYR A 295 15.27 -11.85 -14.30
C TYR A 295 16.13 -11.23 -13.18
N SER A 296 17.22 -10.52 -13.55
CA SER A 296 18.07 -9.85 -12.56
C SER A 296 17.30 -8.79 -11.75
N ARG A 297 16.24 -8.21 -12.34
CA ARG A 297 15.38 -7.25 -11.67
C ARG A 297 14.32 -7.92 -10.79
N ALA A 298 13.80 -9.08 -11.20
CA ALA A 298 12.73 -9.78 -10.51
C ALA A 298 13.15 -10.29 -9.13
N ALA A 299 14.37 -10.82 -9.01
CA ALA A 299 14.94 -11.38 -7.77
C ALA A 299 14.02 -12.41 -7.06
N THR A 300 13.08 -13.02 -7.79
CA THR A 300 12.24 -14.12 -7.29
C THR A 300 13.00 -15.44 -7.28
N ILE A 301 12.52 -16.43 -6.55
CA ILE A 301 13.08 -17.80 -6.59
C ILE A 301 13.15 -18.31 -8.03
N ALA A 302 12.07 -18.15 -8.80
CA ALA A 302 12.03 -18.61 -10.20
C ALA A 302 12.99 -17.84 -11.10
N ALA A 303 13.15 -16.54 -10.89
CA ALA A 303 14.10 -15.72 -11.65
C ALA A 303 15.57 -16.08 -11.33
N GLU A 304 15.90 -16.32 -10.05
CA GLU A 304 17.22 -16.79 -9.64
C GLU A 304 17.54 -18.17 -10.22
N MET A 305 16.55 -19.09 -10.23
CA MET A 305 16.67 -20.39 -10.90
C MET A 305 16.90 -20.25 -12.41
N ALA A 306 16.21 -19.30 -13.05
CA ALA A 306 16.39 -19.03 -14.49
C ALA A 306 17.77 -18.47 -14.80
N LEU A 307 18.28 -17.51 -14.02
CA LEU A 307 19.63 -16.97 -14.13
C LEU A 307 20.70 -18.06 -13.92
N ALA A 308 20.51 -18.90 -12.91
CA ALA A 308 21.38 -20.03 -12.66
C ALA A 308 21.48 -20.97 -13.88
N ALA A 309 20.32 -21.33 -14.45
CA ALA A 309 20.28 -22.17 -15.66
C ALA A 309 20.91 -21.49 -16.88
N MET A 310 20.77 -20.15 -17.02
CA MET A 310 21.43 -19.39 -18.09
C MET A 310 22.95 -19.48 -17.97
N TYR A 311 23.52 -19.33 -16.78
CA TYR A 311 24.96 -19.48 -16.55
C TYR A 311 25.43 -20.94 -16.65
N GLU A 312 24.64 -21.92 -16.20
CA GLU A 312 24.98 -23.32 -16.30
C GLU A 312 25.11 -23.79 -17.75
N ASN A 313 24.20 -23.32 -18.62
CA ASN A 313 24.11 -23.74 -20.01
C ASN A 313 24.78 -22.76 -21.02
N GLY A 314 25.28 -21.62 -20.58
CA GLY A 314 25.81 -20.59 -21.50
C GLY A 314 24.68 -19.94 -22.34
N GLU A 315 23.45 -19.82 -21.80
CA GLU A 315 22.29 -19.34 -22.53
C GLU A 315 22.20 -17.79 -22.44
N GLY A 316 22.72 -17.10 -23.46
CA GLY A 316 22.75 -15.64 -23.54
C GLY A 316 23.83 -14.95 -22.70
N VAL A 317 24.56 -15.73 -21.95
CA VAL A 317 25.75 -15.35 -21.16
C VAL A 317 26.84 -16.41 -21.38
N GLU A 318 28.08 -16.10 -21.08
CA GLU A 318 29.15 -17.11 -21.06
C GLU A 318 28.85 -18.12 -19.92
N ALA A 319 29.08 -19.42 -20.22
CA ALA A 319 28.88 -20.48 -19.23
C ALA A 319 29.82 -20.28 -18.03
N ASP A 320 29.27 -20.21 -16.84
CA ASP A 320 29.99 -19.97 -15.60
C ASP A 320 29.34 -20.78 -14.45
N PRO A 321 29.88 -21.94 -14.11
CA PRO A 321 29.32 -22.79 -13.07
C PRO A 321 29.38 -22.15 -11.66
N VAL A 322 30.34 -21.25 -11.43
CA VAL A 322 30.46 -20.54 -10.14
C VAL A 322 29.30 -19.55 -9.97
N ARG A 323 29.02 -18.76 -11.01
CA ARG A 323 27.86 -17.86 -11.02
C ARG A 323 26.54 -18.64 -10.99
N ALA A 324 26.43 -19.73 -11.73
CA ALA A 324 25.25 -20.59 -11.68
C ALA A 324 24.97 -21.04 -10.23
N ARG A 325 26.00 -21.54 -9.54
CA ARG A 325 25.91 -21.97 -8.13
C ARG A 325 25.52 -20.82 -7.20
N GLN A 326 26.02 -19.59 -7.42
CA GLN A 326 25.66 -18.42 -6.64
C GLN A 326 24.17 -18.08 -6.79
N HIS A 327 23.61 -18.13 -8.00
CA HIS A 327 22.20 -17.88 -8.25
C HIS A 327 21.32 -18.99 -7.64
N TYR A 328 21.71 -20.27 -7.70
CA TYR A 328 20.99 -21.33 -6.98
C TYR A 328 20.99 -21.10 -5.47
N ARG A 329 22.09 -20.62 -4.88
CA ARG A 329 22.13 -20.27 -3.45
C ARG A 329 21.20 -19.11 -3.11
N ARG A 330 21.13 -18.07 -3.95
CA ARG A 330 20.19 -16.96 -3.76
C ARG A 330 18.73 -17.42 -3.82
N ALA A 331 18.40 -18.36 -4.69
CA ALA A 331 17.07 -18.96 -4.70
C ALA A 331 16.74 -19.68 -3.39
N ILE A 332 17.71 -20.37 -2.78
CA ILE A 332 17.58 -21.00 -1.46
C ILE A 332 17.41 -19.92 -0.37
N GLU A 333 18.27 -18.91 -0.36
CA GLU A 333 18.19 -17.79 0.60
C GLU A 333 16.84 -17.07 0.54
N ASN A 334 16.33 -16.80 -0.67
CA ASN A 334 15.01 -16.20 -0.87
C ASN A 334 13.87 -17.06 -0.31
N TYR A 335 14.04 -18.39 -0.31
CA TYR A 335 13.07 -19.32 0.28
C TYR A 335 13.16 -19.38 1.80
N GLU A 336 14.38 -19.42 2.36
CA GLU A 336 14.60 -19.57 3.80
C GLU A 336 14.31 -18.28 4.59
N TYR A 337 14.62 -17.12 4.00
CA TYR A 337 14.53 -15.82 4.66
C TYR A 337 13.47 -14.90 4.06
N GLY A 338 12.74 -15.35 3.01
CA GLY A 338 11.65 -14.60 2.40
C GLY A 338 10.48 -14.42 3.36
N SER A 339 9.83 -13.26 3.29
CA SER A 339 8.74 -12.87 4.18
C SER A 339 7.39 -13.58 3.95
N ALA A 340 7.32 -14.58 3.06
CA ALA A 340 6.10 -15.32 2.80
C ALA A 340 5.81 -16.32 3.93
N CYS A 341 4.67 -16.18 4.59
CA CYS A 341 4.23 -17.06 5.68
C CYS A 341 4.11 -18.55 5.28
N GLU A 342 3.83 -18.84 4.01
CA GLU A 342 3.85 -20.19 3.43
C GLU A 342 4.33 -20.11 1.97
N PRO A 343 5.53 -20.65 1.65
CA PRO A 343 6.00 -20.69 0.28
C PRO A 343 5.14 -21.61 -0.58
N ALA A 344 4.91 -21.20 -1.84
CA ALA A 344 4.14 -22.00 -2.78
C ALA A 344 4.77 -23.38 -3.00
N ALA A 345 3.96 -24.39 -3.33
CA ALA A 345 4.47 -25.74 -3.62
C ALA A 345 5.47 -25.75 -4.78
N SER A 346 5.30 -24.85 -5.76
CA SER A 346 6.25 -24.62 -6.86
C SER A 346 7.62 -24.16 -6.37
N ASP A 347 7.66 -23.29 -5.38
CA ASP A 347 8.89 -22.76 -4.80
C ASP A 347 9.65 -23.84 -4.05
N LYS A 348 8.94 -24.68 -3.28
CA LYS A 348 9.51 -25.84 -2.60
C LYS A 348 10.20 -26.81 -3.59
N THR A 349 9.56 -27.07 -4.73
CA THR A 349 10.12 -27.94 -5.77
C THR A 349 11.33 -27.28 -6.45
N ALA A 350 11.26 -25.98 -6.74
CA ALA A 350 12.37 -25.23 -7.33
C ALA A 350 13.59 -25.20 -6.40
N VAL A 351 13.36 -24.97 -5.10
CA VAL A 351 14.42 -24.93 -4.09
C VAL A 351 15.02 -26.32 -3.83
N ALA A 352 14.20 -27.39 -3.86
CA ALA A 352 14.71 -28.75 -3.81
C ALA A 352 15.71 -29.02 -4.95
N LEU A 353 15.40 -28.56 -6.16
CA LEU A 353 16.32 -28.64 -7.30
C LEU A 353 17.55 -27.73 -7.10
N ALA A 354 17.38 -26.53 -6.52
CA ALA A 354 18.49 -25.59 -6.26
C ALA A 354 19.53 -26.22 -5.31
N TYR A 355 19.11 -26.86 -4.23
CA TYR A 355 20.02 -27.58 -3.34
C TYR A 355 20.78 -28.68 -4.07
N GLN A 356 20.11 -29.49 -4.90
CA GLN A 356 20.79 -30.50 -5.72
C GLN A 356 21.85 -29.85 -6.63
N LYS A 357 21.49 -28.77 -7.32
CA LYS A 357 22.39 -28.06 -8.25
C LYS A 357 23.59 -27.42 -7.56
N VAL A 358 23.40 -26.86 -6.35
CA VAL A 358 24.50 -26.33 -5.51
C VAL A 358 25.51 -27.43 -5.21
N ALA A 359 25.04 -28.65 -4.88
CA ALA A 359 25.90 -29.80 -4.62
C ALA A 359 26.54 -30.37 -5.89
N ASP A 360 25.80 -30.43 -7.02
CA ASP A 360 26.32 -30.92 -8.31
C ASP A 360 27.40 -30.00 -8.91
N LEU A 361 27.25 -28.66 -8.76
CA LEU A 361 28.18 -27.64 -9.24
C LEU A 361 29.27 -27.28 -8.22
N ALA A 362 29.46 -28.09 -7.21
CA ALA A 362 30.48 -27.90 -6.19
C ALA A 362 31.89 -27.96 -6.82
N ASP A 363 32.67 -26.89 -6.64
CA ASP A 363 34.07 -26.84 -7.10
C ASP A 363 34.94 -27.70 -6.15
N PRO A 364 35.65 -28.71 -6.68
CA PRO A 364 36.55 -29.53 -5.87
C PRO A 364 37.70 -28.75 -5.23
N GLU A 365 38.07 -27.60 -5.81
CA GLU A 365 39.16 -26.74 -5.33
C GLU A 365 38.67 -25.71 -4.27
N ASP A 366 37.35 -25.50 -4.13
CA ASP A 366 36.76 -24.63 -3.11
C ASP A 366 36.75 -25.34 -1.74
N PRO A 367 37.50 -24.86 -0.74
CA PRO A 367 37.58 -25.52 0.55
C PRO A 367 36.25 -25.56 1.32
N THR A 368 35.24 -24.79 0.90
CA THR A 368 33.88 -24.83 1.48
C THR A 368 33.02 -25.94 0.91
N THR A 369 33.43 -26.56 -0.20
CA THR A 369 32.68 -27.63 -0.88
C THR A 369 33.19 -29.02 -0.52
N THR A 370 33.06 -29.37 0.75
CA THR A 370 33.41 -30.69 1.25
C THR A 370 32.37 -31.77 0.88
N ALA A 371 32.76 -33.05 0.97
CA ALA A 371 31.81 -34.13 0.78
C ALA A 371 30.62 -34.03 1.77
N ASP A 372 30.86 -33.55 2.98
CA ASP A 372 29.83 -33.40 4.01
C ASP A 372 28.90 -32.22 3.69
N SER A 373 29.41 -31.07 3.17
CA SER A 373 28.56 -29.97 2.72
C SER A 373 27.67 -30.37 1.56
N ARG A 374 28.20 -31.12 0.58
CA ARG A 374 27.42 -31.69 -0.53
C ARG A 374 26.33 -32.66 -0.07
N LYS A 375 26.64 -33.53 0.92
CA LYS A 375 25.66 -34.41 1.52
C LYS A 375 24.56 -33.64 2.21
N ALA A 376 24.90 -32.53 2.92
CA ALA A 376 23.91 -31.67 3.55
C ALA A 376 22.93 -31.09 2.53
N ASP A 377 23.44 -30.53 1.41
CA ASP A 377 22.61 -29.99 0.34
C ASP A 377 21.69 -31.08 -0.28
N TYR A 378 22.21 -32.30 -0.55
CA TYR A 378 21.37 -33.37 -1.07
C TYR A 378 20.33 -33.89 -0.05
N ARG A 379 20.63 -33.85 1.27
CA ARG A 379 19.64 -34.17 2.31
C ARG A 379 18.50 -33.19 2.33
N GLU A 380 18.79 -31.86 2.24
CA GLU A 380 17.74 -30.84 2.14
C GLU A 380 16.95 -30.97 0.84
N SER A 381 17.60 -31.21 -0.28
CA SER A 381 16.93 -31.52 -1.55
C SER A 381 15.94 -32.67 -1.41
N LEU A 382 16.35 -33.77 -0.73
CA LEU A 382 15.48 -34.95 -0.48
C LEU A 382 14.32 -34.61 0.47
N ARG A 383 14.56 -33.87 1.56
CA ARG A 383 13.52 -33.41 2.50
C ARG A 383 12.45 -32.59 1.81
N LEU A 384 12.85 -31.75 0.86
CA LEU A 384 11.94 -30.91 0.08
C LEU A 384 11.23 -31.65 -1.06
N GLY A 385 11.51 -32.94 -1.26
CA GLY A 385 10.77 -33.81 -2.17
C GLY A 385 11.49 -34.24 -3.44
N ASN A 386 12.76 -33.92 -3.61
CA ASN A 386 13.54 -34.30 -4.79
C ASN A 386 14.20 -35.68 -4.63
N ASP A 387 13.54 -36.72 -5.11
CA ASP A 387 14.02 -38.14 -5.00
C ASP A 387 15.31 -38.40 -5.80
N ALA A 388 15.67 -37.55 -6.78
CA ALA A 388 16.94 -37.68 -7.51
C ALA A 388 18.18 -37.51 -6.59
N ALA A 389 18.01 -36.89 -5.42
CA ALA A 389 19.07 -36.78 -4.41
C ALA A 389 19.45 -38.10 -3.77
N ILE A 390 18.61 -39.14 -3.81
CA ILE A 390 18.85 -40.45 -3.21
C ILE A 390 20.10 -41.11 -3.81
N ASP A 391 20.19 -41.16 -5.13
CA ASP A 391 21.32 -41.78 -5.80
C ASP A 391 22.62 -41.02 -5.60
N LYS A 392 22.51 -39.66 -5.50
CA LYS A 392 23.66 -38.80 -5.18
C LYS A 392 24.17 -39.01 -3.75
N LEU A 393 23.27 -39.17 -2.77
CA LEU A 393 23.62 -39.50 -1.37
C LEU A 393 24.31 -40.85 -1.29
N ARG A 394 23.77 -41.89 -1.96
CA ARG A 394 24.37 -43.23 -2.03
C ARG A 394 25.77 -43.18 -2.63
N ALA A 395 25.96 -42.43 -3.71
CA ALA A 395 27.26 -42.27 -4.37
C ALA A 395 28.32 -41.62 -3.46
N LEU A 396 27.87 -40.76 -2.54
CA LEU A 396 28.73 -40.14 -1.52
C LEU A 396 28.89 -40.98 -0.25
N GLY A 397 28.38 -42.25 -0.23
CA GLY A 397 28.49 -43.14 0.90
C GLY A 397 27.58 -42.81 2.07
N GLU A 398 26.41 -42.26 1.81
CA GLU A 398 25.38 -42.08 2.84
C GLU A 398 24.77 -43.43 3.21
N PRO A 399 24.64 -43.81 4.50
CA PRO A 399 24.03 -45.06 4.91
C PRO A 399 22.56 -45.14 4.47
N ALA A 400 22.13 -46.35 4.07
CA ALA A 400 20.75 -46.57 3.64
C ALA A 400 19.73 -46.26 4.74
N ASP A 401 20.07 -46.54 5.98
CA ASP A 401 19.20 -46.27 7.14
C ASP A 401 19.00 -44.76 7.36
N ASP A 402 20.03 -43.91 7.10
CA ASP A 402 19.91 -42.48 7.18
C ASP A 402 19.03 -41.90 6.05
N ILE A 403 19.16 -42.44 4.84
CA ILE A 403 18.28 -42.10 3.71
C ILE A 403 16.82 -42.47 4.01
N ASN A 404 16.57 -43.67 4.53
CA ASN A 404 15.23 -44.11 4.90
C ASN A 404 14.62 -43.23 5.99
N ARG A 405 15.41 -42.84 7.00
CA ARG A 405 14.98 -41.92 8.03
C ARG A 405 14.53 -40.56 7.43
N LEU A 406 15.27 -39.96 6.49
CA LEU A 406 14.89 -38.73 5.81
C LEU A 406 13.59 -38.89 5.04
N LEU A 407 13.37 -40.01 4.38
CA LEU A 407 12.12 -40.29 3.66
C LEU A 407 10.92 -40.45 4.61
N ASP A 408 11.12 -41.01 5.79
CA ASP A 408 10.05 -41.12 6.81
C ASP A 408 9.76 -39.79 7.48
N GLU A 409 10.78 -38.97 7.78
CA GLU A 409 10.61 -37.56 8.24
C GLU A 409 9.76 -36.77 7.24
N ARG A 410 10.06 -36.88 5.93
CA ARG A 410 9.29 -36.17 4.87
C ARG A 410 7.81 -36.59 4.85
N LYS A 411 7.50 -37.89 5.00
CA LYS A 411 6.11 -38.36 5.05
C LYS A 411 5.34 -37.79 6.24
N ASN A 412 5.99 -37.62 7.38
CA ASN A 412 5.37 -37.09 8.59
C ASN A 412 5.13 -35.58 8.53
N THR A 413 5.92 -34.83 7.74
CA THR A 413 5.73 -33.38 7.51
C THR A 413 4.70 -33.07 6.43
N THR A 414 4.32 -34.06 5.61
CA THR A 414 3.32 -33.91 4.53
C THR A 414 1.98 -34.55 4.86
N ALA A 415 1.82 -35.14 6.05
CA ALA A 415 0.52 -35.61 6.52
C ALA A 415 -0.38 -34.40 6.88
N PRO A 416 -1.68 -34.41 6.47
CA PRO A 416 -2.60 -33.28 6.63
C PRO A 416 -2.94 -33.00 8.10
#